data_33f8b03706ea2b39d6ed99dc8c1fcf30
#
_entry.id   33f8b03706ea2b39d6ed99dc8c1fcf30
#
_cell.length_a   1.000
_cell.length_b   1.000
_cell.length_c   1.000
_cell.angle_alpha   90.00
_cell.angle_beta   90.00
_cell.angle_gamma   90.00
#
_symmetry.space_group_name_H-M   'P 1'
#
loop_
_entity.id
_entity.type
_entity.pdbx_description
1 polymer ?
#
loop_
_entity_poly.entity_id
_entity_poly.type
_entity_poly.pdbx_seq_one_letter_code
_entity_poly.pdbx_strand_id
1 'polypeptide(L)'
;MLYTSTKARGAVRLSSAPTRFDSTSLHLRGPASTHRRERTHRRVPAPRASTSSVDLPLSAPWGQPTPGSPPSGAPISLVVKFGGSSVATAERMREVADIVCGFDPPTVPIVVLSAMGKTTNLLLQAGAEALHASPKSVGSLHSLREIKELHRETAERLNVDDATVDDMESLLLQLTQLLVGISIMQDLTPRAKDSLVSFGERLSTRLFSAYLRASGVPSSQYDAPEIGVITNDNFTNADVDYDETLDRVRATF
;
A
#
# COMPACT_ATOMS: atom_id res chain seq x y z
N MET A 1 -6.12 1.76 -9.38
CA MET A 1 -5.30 2.03 -10.57
C MET A 1 -4.22 3.02 -10.19
N LEU A 2 -3.01 2.83 -10.64
CA LEU A 2 -1.87 3.68 -10.32
C LEU A 2 -1.25 4.19 -11.60
N TYR A 3 -1.00 5.48 -11.67
CA TYR A 3 -0.22 6.10 -12.72
C TYR A 3 1.15 6.46 -12.16
N THR A 4 2.21 6.01 -12.79
CA THR A 4 3.58 6.29 -12.33
C THR A 4 4.39 6.95 -13.43
N SER A 5 5.06 8.03 -13.09
CA SER A 5 6.12 8.62 -13.90
C SER A 5 7.46 8.14 -13.35
N THR A 6 8.17 7.33 -14.10
CA THR A 6 9.51 6.87 -13.72
C THR A 6 10.52 8.00 -13.92
N LYS A 7 11.09 8.49 -12.84
CA LYS A 7 12.24 9.38 -12.86
C LYS A 7 13.51 8.59 -12.56
N ALA A 8 14.59 9.00 -13.20
CA ALA A 8 15.91 8.39 -13.15
C ALA A 8 16.35 7.90 -11.76
N ARG A 9 17.04 6.76 -11.76
CA ARG A 9 17.64 6.11 -10.60
C ARG A 9 18.56 7.06 -9.85
N GLY A 10 18.05 7.64 -8.75
CA GLY A 10 18.88 8.13 -7.66
C GLY A 10 18.83 7.07 -6.56
N ALA A 11 19.95 6.48 -6.22
CA ALA A 11 20.02 5.52 -5.13
C ALA A 11 19.65 6.19 -3.81
N VAL A 12 18.46 5.94 -3.30
CA VAL A 12 18.05 6.37 -1.96
C VAL A 12 18.71 5.42 -0.96
N ARG A 13 19.72 5.90 -0.25
CA ARG A 13 20.26 5.24 0.93
C ARG A 13 19.23 5.33 2.04
N LEU A 14 18.60 4.22 2.36
CA LEU A 14 17.86 4.10 3.61
C LEU A 14 18.85 4.07 4.77
N SER A 15 18.93 5.17 5.51
CA SER A 15 19.64 5.26 6.79
C SER A 15 18.73 4.63 7.86
N SER A 16 19.07 3.42 8.29
CA SER A 16 18.47 2.81 9.46
C SER A 16 19.03 3.47 10.72
N ALA A 17 18.27 4.33 11.37
CA ALA A 17 18.54 4.78 12.73
C ALA A 17 17.98 3.74 13.72
N PRO A 18 18.77 3.28 14.71
CA PRO A 18 18.26 2.39 15.73
C PRO A 18 17.45 3.18 16.77
N THR A 19 16.16 2.91 16.88
CA THR A 19 15.36 3.36 18.02
C THR A 19 15.81 2.66 19.29
N ARG A 20 16.31 3.45 20.24
CA ARG A 20 16.57 3.01 21.61
C ARG A 20 15.25 2.76 22.32
N PHE A 21 15.00 1.53 22.70
CA PHE A 21 14.01 1.20 23.71
C PHE A 21 14.63 1.42 25.09
N ASP A 22 14.02 2.32 25.87
CA ASP A 22 14.36 2.58 27.26
C ASP A 22 13.48 1.65 28.13
N SER A 23 14.10 0.64 28.73
CA SER A 23 13.42 -0.29 29.62
C SER A 23 13.62 0.16 31.06
N THR A 24 12.57 0.71 31.65
CA THR A 24 12.52 1.06 33.08
C THR A 24 12.50 -0.21 33.92
N SER A 25 13.49 -0.31 34.78
CA SER A 25 13.79 -1.40 35.70
C SER A 25 12.75 -1.60 36.82
N LEU A 26 12.42 -2.85 37.08
CA LEU A 26 11.87 -3.31 38.36
C LEU A 26 12.96 -4.06 39.14
N HIS A 27 13.26 -3.51 40.33
CA HIS A 27 14.19 -4.07 41.28
C HIS A 27 13.62 -5.34 41.95
N LEU A 28 14.37 -6.42 41.96
CA LEU A 28 14.30 -7.47 43.00
C LEU A 28 15.70 -7.85 43.42
N ARG A 29 15.91 -7.75 44.75
CA ARG A 29 17.16 -8.07 45.48
C ARG A 29 17.31 -9.57 45.74
N GLY A 30 18.54 -10.08 45.66
CA GLY A 30 18.97 -11.34 46.24
C GLY A 30 20.46 -11.62 45.92
N PRO A 31 21.21 -12.35 46.81
CA PRO A 31 22.54 -11.93 47.19
C PRO A 31 23.73 -12.56 46.44
N ALA A 32 24.90 -11.99 46.70
CA ALA A 32 26.20 -12.17 46.12
C ALA A 32 26.74 -13.62 46.08
N SER A 33 27.48 -13.93 44.98
CA SER A 33 28.58 -14.88 45.00
C SER A 33 29.65 -14.45 44.00
N THR A 34 30.86 -14.32 44.49
CA THR A 34 32.11 -13.98 43.87
C THR A 34 32.60 -15.09 42.95
N HIS A 35 32.95 -14.76 41.69
CA HIS A 35 34.11 -15.35 41.01
C HIS A 35 34.54 -14.48 39.79
N ARG A 36 35.66 -13.82 39.98
CA ARG A 36 36.38 -13.04 38.97
C ARG A 36 37.08 -14.02 38.00
N ARG A 37 36.75 -13.96 36.71
CA ARG A 37 37.63 -14.43 35.64
C ARG A 37 37.74 -13.35 34.57
N GLU A 38 38.95 -12.77 34.49
CA GLU A 38 39.37 -11.92 33.39
C GLU A 38 39.37 -12.71 32.09
N ARG A 39 38.64 -12.19 31.07
CA ARG A 39 38.83 -12.57 29.67
C ARG A 39 39.21 -11.33 28.89
N THR A 40 40.47 -11.35 28.44
CA THR A 40 41.03 -10.40 27.47
C THR A 40 40.29 -10.53 26.14
N HIS A 41 39.51 -9.51 25.75
CA HIS A 41 38.92 -9.43 24.42
C HIS A 41 39.92 -8.76 23.45
N ARG A 42 40.43 -9.57 22.55
CA ARG A 42 41.18 -9.16 21.37
C ARG A 42 40.26 -8.39 20.43
N ARG A 43 40.46 -7.09 20.25
CA ARG A 43 39.75 -6.25 19.28
C ARG A 43 40.11 -6.68 17.86
N VAL A 44 39.09 -7.09 17.10
CA VAL A 44 39.16 -7.29 15.65
C VAL A 44 38.86 -5.93 14.99
N PRO A 45 39.70 -5.41 14.10
CA PRO A 45 39.41 -4.15 13.42
C PRO A 45 38.31 -4.32 12.38
N ALA A 46 37.37 -3.36 12.34
CA ALA A 46 36.30 -3.30 11.36
C ALA A 46 36.84 -3.04 9.93
N PRO A 47 36.21 -3.63 8.88
CA PRO A 47 36.62 -3.37 7.52
C PRO A 47 36.32 -1.93 7.11
N ARG A 48 37.28 -1.25 6.50
CA ARG A 48 37.13 0.09 5.92
C ARG A 48 36.19 0.00 4.70
N ALA A 49 35.06 0.71 4.77
CA ALA A 49 34.21 0.95 3.62
C ALA A 49 34.90 1.94 2.66
N SER A 50 35.15 1.50 1.44
CA SER A 50 35.57 2.37 0.35
C SER A 50 34.35 3.10 -0.21
N THR A 51 34.26 4.40 0.03
CA THR A 51 33.26 5.28 -0.60
C THR A 51 33.80 5.70 -1.97
N SER A 52 33.28 5.09 -3.03
CA SER A 52 33.30 5.70 -4.36
C SER A 52 31.96 6.39 -4.60
N SER A 53 31.92 7.70 -4.42
CA SER A 53 30.82 8.55 -4.85
C SER A 53 30.90 8.69 -6.36
N VAL A 54 29.94 8.14 -7.07
CA VAL A 54 29.70 8.46 -8.48
C VAL A 54 28.69 9.60 -8.50
N ASP A 55 29.18 10.82 -8.73
CA ASP A 55 28.33 12.00 -8.98
C ASP A 55 27.68 11.85 -10.35
N LEU A 56 26.38 11.56 -10.37
CA LEU A 56 25.55 11.63 -11.57
C LEU A 56 24.86 13.00 -11.62
N PRO A 57 24.81 13.67 -12.78
CA PRO A 57 24.26 15.01 -12.89
C PRO A 57 22.74 15.03 -12.62
N LEU A 58 22.35 15.83 -11.63
CA LEU A 58 20.97 16.15 -11.25
C LEU A 58 20.35 17.15 -12.24
N SER A 59 20.05 16.72 -13.46
CA SER A 59 19.13 17.48 -14.33
C SER A 59 18.22 16.52 -15.07
N ALA A 60 17.04 16.29 -14.48
CA ALA A 60 16.01 15.50 -15.13
C ALA A 60 15.24 16.38 -16.13
N PRO A 61 14.96 15.88 -17.35
CA PRO A 61 14.28 16.64 -18.42
C PRO A 61 12.77 16.82 -18.18
N TRP A 62 12.25 16.45 -17.03
CA TRP A 62 10.83 16.51 -16.69
C TRP A 62 10.59 17.53 -15.58
N GLY A 63 9.69 18.48 -15.82
CA GLY A 63 9.24 19.43 -14.79
C GLY A 63 8.71 18.69 -13.55
N GLN A 64 8.87 19.30 -12.35
CA GLN A 64 8.33 18.73 -11.10
C GLN A 64 6.81 18.62 -11.21
N PRO A 65 6.20 17.42 -11.15
CA PRO A 65 4.74 17.31 -11.14
C PRO A 65 4.21 17.84 -9.80
N THR A 66 3.18 18.67 -9.87
CA THR A 66 2.36 19.00 -8.70
C THR A 66 1.61 17.73 -8.26
N PRO A 67 1.41 17.49 -6.94
CA PRO A 67 0.60 16.37 -6.47
C PRO A 67 -0.79 16.43 -7.11
N GLY A 68 -1.18 15.36 -7.81
CA GLY A 68 -2.50 15.23 -8.43
C GLY A 68 -2.61 15.60 -9.93
N SER A 69 -1.53 16.06 -10.57
CA SER A 69 -1.55 16.27 -12.02
C SER A 69 -0.78 15.16 -12.73
N PRO A 70 -1.31 14.54 -13.80
CA PRO A 70 -0.54 13.64 -14.64
C PRO A 70 0.64 14.41 -15.24
N PRO A 71 1.82 13.76 -15.45
CA PRO A 71 2.94 14.42 -16.09
C PRO A 71 2.54 14.83 -17.51
N SER A 72 2.55 16.15 -17.76
CA SER A 72 2.18 16.69 -19.06
C SER A 72 3.15 16.19 -20.14
N GLY A 73 2.66 15.43 -21.09
CA GLY A 73 3.29 15.27 -22.40
C GLY A 73 4.03 13.97 -22.70
N ALA A 74 4.24 13.05 -21.75
CA ALA A 74 4.76 11.73 -22.11
C ALA A 74 3.59 10.79 -22.44
N PRO A 75 3.54 10.19 -23.65
CA PRO A 75 2.46 9.27 -23.97
C PRO A 75 2.51 8.05 -23.04
N ILE A 76 1.36 7.69 -22.47
CA ILE A 76 1.21 6.42 -21.77
C ILE A 76 1.51 5.32 -22.79
N SER A 77 2.56 4.55 -22.54
CA SER A 77 3.02 3.53 -23.49
C SER A 77 2.79 2.12 -22.99
N LEU A 78 2.41 1.95 -21.72
CA LEU A 78 2.34 0.63 -21.09
C LEU A 78 1.28 0.58 -19.98
N VAL A 79 0.45 -0.47 -19.98
CA VAL A 79 -0.42 -0.83 -18.87
C VAL A 79 0.07 -2.16 -18.30
N VAL A 80 0.40 -2.18 -17.01
CA VAL A 80 0.86 -3.38 -16.30
C VAL A 80 -0.09 -3.74 -15.17
N LYS A 81 -0.42 -5.04 -15.07
CA LYS A 81 -1.33 -5.53 -14.02
C LYS A 81 -0.62 -6.51 -13.11
N PHE A 82 -0.73 -6.28 -11.79
CA PHE A 82 -0.25 -7.20 -10.77
C PHE A 82 -1.43 -7.76 -9.96
N GLY A 83 -1.44 -9.09 -9.80
CA GLY A 83 -2.46 -9.79 -9.03
C GLY A 83 -2.22 -9.71 -7.52
N GLY A 84 -3.20 -10.16 -6.74
CA GLY A 84 -3.14 -10.10 -5.27
C GLY A 84 -1.95 -10.83 -4.65
N SER A 85 -1.49 -11.93 -5.23
CA SER A 85 -0.28 -12.62 -4.78
C SER A 85 1.00 -11.80 -4.96
N SER A 86 1.05 -10.96 -6.01
CA SER A 86 2.19 -10.09 -6.29
C SER A 86 2.29 -8.91 -5.34
N VAL A 87 1.20 -8.53 -4.68
CA VAL A 87 1.13 -7.42 -3.72
C VAL A 87 0.69 -7.88 -2.33
N ALA A 88 0.89 -9.17 -2.02
CA ALA A 88 0.36 -9.79 -0.81
C ALA A 88 1.00 -9.29 0.49
N THR A 89 2.22 -8.79 0.45
CA THR A 89 2.99 -8.28 1.60
C THR A 89 3.78 -7.05 1.22
N ALA A 90 4.33 -6.35 2.21
CA ALA A 90 5.22 -5.21 1.99
C ALA A 90 6.44 -5.56 1.12
N GLU A 91 7.03 -6.76 1.29
CA GLU A 91 8.17 -7.24 0.48
C GLU A 91 7.76 -7.40 -0.98
N ARG A 92 6.62 -8.05 -1.22
CA ARG A 92 6.08 -8.22 -2.58
C ARG A 92 5.77 -6.88 -3.24
N MET A 93 5.25 -5.92 -2.49
CA MET A 93 5.04 -4.56 -3.01
C MET A 93 6.36 -3.88 -3.40
N ARG A 94 7.44 -4.10 -2.64
CA ARG A 94 8.78 -3.60 -3.00
C ARG A 94 9.29 -4.23 -4.29
N GLU A 95 9.17 -5.56 -4.44
CA GLU A 95 9.53 -6.27 -5.68
C GLU A 95 8.76 -5.71 -6.90
N VAL A 96 7.46 -5.46 -6.75
CA VAL A 96 6.64 -4.85 -7.81
C VAL A 96 7.10 -3.42 -8.11
N ALA A 97 7.44 -2.64 -7.08
CA ALA A 97 7.97 -1.29 -7.27
C ALA A 97 9.30 -1.30 -8.02
N ASP A 98 10.20 -2.25 -7.71
CA ASP A 98 11.46 -2.42 -8.43
C ASP A 98 11.23 -2.72 -9.92
N ILE A 99 10.24 -3.56 -10.26
CA ILE A 99 9.84 -3.83 -11.64
C ILE A 99 9.34 -2.55 -12.31
N VAL A 100 8.42 -1.83 -11.64
CA VAL A 100 7.83 -0.60 -12.19
C VAL A 100 8.87 0.48 -12.40
N CYS A 101 9.82 0.63 -11.48
CA CYS A 101 10.92 1.57 -11.57
C CYS A 101 12.00 1.15 -12.57
N GLY A 102 11.98 -0.11 -13.00
CA GLY A 102 12.92 -0.66 -13.99
C GLY A 102 12.59 -0.34 -15.44
N PHE A 103 11.42 0.23 -15.73
CA PHE A 103 11.09 0.64 -17.10
C PHE A 103 11.91 1.86 -17.52
N ASP A 104 12.48 1.79 -18.72
CA ASP A 104 13.30 2.87 -19.26
C ASP A 104 12.44 4.05 -19.74
N PRO A 105 12.91 5.30 -19.54
CA PRO A 105 12.28 6.47 -20.15
C PRO A 105 12.26 6.36 -21.70
N PRO A 106 11.24 6.84 -22.39
CA PRO A 106 10.14 7.68 -21.90
C PRO A 106 8.90 6.90 -21.41
N THR A 107 9.05 5.63 -21.04
CA THR A 107 7.91 4.78 -20.64
C THR A 107 7.27 5.29 -19.37
N VAL A 108 5.98 5.59 -19.44
CA VAL A 108 5.16 5.95 -18.28
C VAL A 108 4.08 4.87 -18.10
N PRO A 109 4.24 3.94 -17.15
CA PRO A 109 3.30 2.87 -16.98
C PRO A 109 2.05 3.31 -16.20
N ILE A 110 0.88 2.81 -16.65
CA ILE A 110 -0.30 2.70 -15.78
C ILE A 110 -0.22 1.35 -15.07
N VAL A 111 -0.21 1.39 -13.74
CA VAL A 111 -0.14 0.19 -12.91
C VAL A 111 -1.52 -0.14 -12.36
N VAL A 112 -2.03 -1.32 -12.69
CA VAL A 112 -3.30 -1.85 -12.19
C VAL A 112 -3.01 -2.89 -11.11
N LEU A 113 -3.49 -2.66 -9.90
CA LEU A 113 -3.28 -3.55 -8.77
C LEU A 113 -4.58 -4.22 -8.34
N SER A 114 -4.48 -5.46 -7.89
CA SER A 114 -5.53 -6.18 -7.17
C SER A 114 -5.41 -5.95 -5.66
N ALA A 115 -6.42 -6.38 -4.92
CA ALA A 115 -6.38 -6.45 -3.46
C ALA A 115 -5.18 -7.28 -2.97
N MET A 116 -4.65 -6.96 -1.79
CA MET A 116 -3.53 -7.68 -1.17
C MET A 116 -3.91 -9.12 -0.81
N GLY A 117 -3.15 -10.08 -1.31
CA GLY A 117 -3.23 -11.49 -0.89
C GLY A 117 -4.65 -12.06 -0.91
N LYS A 118 -5.20 -12.35 0.28
CA LYS A 118 -6.55 -12.91 0.46
C LYS A 118 -7.61 -11.87 0.85
N THR A 119 -7.32 -10.59 0.78
CA THR A 119 -8.21 -9.51 1.26
C THR A 119 -9.61 -9.59 0.64
N THR A 120 -9.75 -9.89 -0.65
CA THR A 120 -11.08 -10.06 -1.29
C THR A 120 -11.90 -11.16 -0.62
N ASN A 121 -11.28 -12.30 -0.30
CA ASN A 121 -11.96 -13.39 0.41
C ASN A 121 -12.35 -12.98 1.83
N LEU A 122 -11.46 -12.28 2.55
CA LEU A 122 -11.73 -11.77 3.89
C LEU A 122 -12.86 -10.73 3.89
N LEU A 123 -12.94 -9.88 2.87
CA LEU A 123 -14.04 -8.91 2.72
C LEU A 123 -15.39 -9.61 2.53
N LEU A 124 -15.46 -10.61 1.66
CA LEU A 124 -16.68 -11.41 1.46
C LEU A 124 -17.06 -12.19 2.73
N GLN A 125 -16.08 -12.75 3.43
CA GLN A 125 -16.28 -13.44 4.70
C GLN A 125 -16.77 -12.47 5.79
N ALA A 126 -16.19 -11.27 5.90
CA ALA A 126 -16.65 -10.24 6.84
C ALA A 126 -18.11 -9.85 6.58
N GLY A 127 -18.52 -9.75 5.30
CA GLY A 127 -19.91 -9.54 4.92
C GLY A 127 -20.83 -10.67 5.41
N ALA A 128 -20.40 -11.93 5.25
CA ALA A 128 -21.15 -13.09 5.73
C ALA A 128 -21.20 -13.16 7.27
N GLU A 129 -20.10 -12.87 7.96
CA GLU A 129 -20.04 -12.77 9.43
C GLU A 129 -20.99 -11.68 9.95
N ALA A 130 -21.05 -10.53 9.26
CA ALA A 130 -21.88 -9.39 9.64
C ALA A 130 -23.38 -9.70 9.61
N LEU A 131 -23.85 -10.60 8.73
CA LEU A 131 -25.27 -11.04 8.69
C LEU A 131 -25.74 -11.63 10.03
N HIS A 132 -24.83 -12.24 10.78
CA HIS A 132 -25.14 -12.94 12.04
C HIS A 132 -24.62 -12.18 13.28
N ALA A 133 -23.94 -11.07 13.08
CA ALA A 133 -23.36 -10.27 14.15
C ALA A 133 -24.36 -9.21 14.64
N SER A 134 -24.25 -8.80 15.90
CA SER A 134 -24.92 -7.58 16.34
C SER A 134 -24.14 -6.34 15.85
N PRO A 135 -24.81 -5.19 15.62
CA PRO A 135 -24.12 -3.97 15.18
C PRO A 135 -22.96 -3.56 16.10
N LYS A 136 -23.08 -3.83 17.40
CA LYS A 136 -22.03 -3.52 18.39
C LYS A 136 -20.81 -4.45 18.29
N SER A 137 -20.99 -5.67 17.80
CA SER A 137 -19.92 -6.68 17.70
C SER A 137 -19.21 -6.67 16.33
N VAL A 138 -19.68 -5.92 15.35
CA VAL A 138 -19.08 -5.86 14.00
C VAL A 138 -17.60 -5.50 14.06
N GLY A 139 -17.20 -4.55 14.92
CA GLY A 139 -15.81 -4.14 15.07
C GLY A 139 -14.86 -5.26 15.52
N SER A 140 -15.41 -6.35 16.11
CA SER A 140 -14.65 -7.52 16.59
C SER A 140 -14.69 -8.72 15.64
N LEU A 141 -15.30 -8.61 14.46
CA LEU A 141 -15.32 -9.67 13.46
C LEU A 141 -13.88 -10.10 13.10
N HIS A 142 -13.67 -11.42 13.02
CA HIS A 142 -12.35 -11.98 12.78
C HIS A 142 -11.78 -11.50 11.44
N SER A 143 -12.54 -11.64 10.37
CA SER A 143 -12.11 -11.22 9.03
C SER A 143 -11.82 -9.72 8.93
N LEU A 144 -12.62 -8.86 9.59
CA LEU A 144 -12.36 -7.41 9.63
C LEU A 144 -11.06 -7.08 10.38
N ARG A 145 -10.77 -7.77 11.48
CA ARG A 145 -9.51 -7.57 12.22
C ARG A 145 -8.30 -7.97 11.38
N GLU A 146 -8.35 -9.12 10.71
CA GLU A 146 -7.27 -9.57 9.81
C GLU A 146 -7.02 -8.56 8.69
N ILE A 147 -8.08 -8.01 8.07
CA ILE A 147 -7.93 -6.96 7.05
C ILE A 147 -7.22 -5.74 7.63
N LYS A 148 -7.65 -5.26 8.79
CA LYS A 148 -7.06 -4.08 9.45
C LYS A 148 -5.60 -4.30 9.81
N GLU A 149 -5.28 -5.45 10.39
CA GLU A 149 -3.92 -5.82 10.81
C GLU A 149 -2.98 -5.92 9.61
N LEU A 150 -3.38 -6.63 8.55
CA LEU A 150 -2.60 -6.76 7.32
C LEU A 150 -2.21 -5.41 6.72
N HIS A 151 -3.18 -4.48 6.60
CA HIS A 151 -2.93 -3.21 5.96
C HIS A 151 -2.14 -2.25 6.84
N ARG A 152 -2.36 -2.24 8.16
CA ARG A 152 -1.58 -1.46 9.13
C ARG A 152 -0.13 -1.93 9.21
N GLU A 153 0.10 -3.24 9.34
CA GLU A 153 1.45 -3.81 9.30
C GLU A 153 2.15 -3.47 7.99
N THR A 154 1.44 -3.56 6.88
CA THR A 154 2.01 -3.21 5.57
C THR A 154 2.36 -1.74 5.47
N ALA A 155 1.50 -0.83 5.94
CA ALA A 155 1.76 0.61 5.98
C ALA A 155 3.02 0.94 6.80
N GLU A 156 3.14 0.35 7.98
CA GLU A 156 4.30 0.49 8.86
C GLU A 156 5.58 -0.02 8.17
N ARG A 157 5.53 -1.23 7.61
CA ARG A 157 6.69 -1.86 6.95
C ARG A 157 7.12 -1.13 5.68
N LEU A 158 6.21 -0.49 4.96
CA LEU A 158 6.49 0.35 3.79
C LEU A 158 6.92 1.77 4.18
N ASN A 159 6.77 2.13 5.47
CA ASN A 159 7.08 3.47 5.99
C ASN A 159 6.37 4.57 5.17
N VAL A 160 5.06 4.39 4.95
CA VAL A 160 4.24 5.39 4.23
C VAL A 160 4.00 6.62 5.11
N ASP A 161 3.65 7.74 4.48
CA ASP A 161 3.39 9.00 5.17
C ASP A 161 2.09 8.97 6.01
N ASP A 162 2.01 9.84 7.03
CA ASP A 162 0.87 9.93 7.95
C ASP A 162 -0.45 10.23 7.22
N ALA A 163 -0.42 11.05 6.17
CA ALA A 163 -1.61 11.38 5.38
C ALA A 163 -2.17 10.14 4.68
N THR A 164 -1.30 9.25 4.19
CA THR A 164 -1.72 7.96 3.62
C THR A 164 -2.28 7.02 4.69
N VAL A 165 -1.70 7.01 5.90
CA VAL A 165 -2.22 6.23 7.03
C VAL A 165 -3.62 6.72 7.40
N ASP A 166 -3.84 8.04 7.48
CA ASP A 166 -5.15 8.63 7.79
C ASP A 166 -6.20 8.29 6.73
N ASP A 167 -5.85 8.35 5.43
CA ASP A 167 -6.76 7.96 4.33
C ASP A 167 -7.09 6.46 4.38
N MET A 168 -6.11 5.62 4.64
CA MET A 168 -6.31 4.19 4.84
C MET A 168 -7.24 3.90 6.04
N GLU A 169 -7.03 4.54 7.19
CA GLU A 169 -7.89 4.37 8.37
C GLU A 169 -9.32 4.87 8.10
N SER A 170 -9.48 5.94 7.33
CA SER A 170 -10.80 6.41 6.87
C SER A 170 -11.50 5.35 6.04
N LEU A 171 -10.82 4.67 5.12
CA LEU A 171 -11.38 3.56 4.35
C LEU A 171 -11.76 2.37 5.25
N LEU A 172 -10.91 2.02 6.21
CA LEU A 172 -11.19 0.94 7.17
C LEU A 172 -12.39 1.27 8.08
N LEU A 173 -12.59 2.55 8.40
CA LEU A 173 -13.79 3.02 9.09
C LEU A 173 -15.04 2.89 8.20
N GLN A 174 -14.98 3.33 6.93
CA GLN A 174 -16.08 3.19 5.97
C GLN A 174 -16.45 1.72 5.76
N LEU A 175 -15.46 0.81 5.64
CA LEU A 175 -15.68 -0.63 5.60
C LEU A 175 -16.43 -1.12 6.84
N THR A 176 -16.00 -0.68 8.02
CA THR A 176 -16.67 -1.04 9.28
C THR A 176 -18.13 -0.56 9.31
N GLN A 177 -18.39 0.67 8.84
CA GLN A 177 -19.74 1.24 8.77
C GLN A 177 -20.64 0.46 7.78
N LEU A 178 -20.09 0.05 6.62
CA LEU A 178 -20.82 -0.78 5.66
C LEU A 178 -21.20 -2.13 6.28
N LEU A 179 -20.28 -2.78 6.99
CA LEU A 179 -20.56 -4.04 7.71
C LEU A 179 -21.61 -3.86 8.82
N VAL A 180 -21.60 -2.72 9.54
CA VAL A 180 -22.66 -2.38 10.50
C VAL A 180 -23.99 -2.25 9.79
N GLY A 181 -24.04 -1.61 8.63
CA GLY A 181 -25.25 -1.51 7.81
C GLY A 181 -25.80 -2.90 7.41
N ILE A 182 -24.93 -3.81 6.95
CA ILE A 182 -25.29 -5.20 6.63
C ILE A 182 -25.83 -5.92 7.87
N SER A 183 -25.20 -5.74 9.02
CA SER A 183 -25.65 -6.33 10.30
C SER A 183 -27.05 -5.84 10.72
N ILE A 184 -27.35 -4.55 10.52
CA ILE A 184 -28.67 -3.97 10.84
C ILE A 184 -29.75 -4.49 9.89
N MET A 185 -29.46 -4.50 8.57
CA MET A 185 -30.39 -4.93 7.54
C MET A 185 -30.54 -6.45 7.48
N GLN A 186 -29.57 -7.20 8.01
CA GLN A 186 -29.43 -8.65 7.89
C GLN A 186 -29.54 -9.12 6.42
N ASP A 187 -29.03 -8.31 5.51
CA ASP A 187 -29.03 -8.58 4.08
C ASP A 187 -27.69 -8.17 3.46
N LEU A 188 -27.15 -9.04 2.60
CA LEU A 188 -25.94 -8.84 1.83
C LEU A 188 -26.28 -8.86 0.34
N THR A 189 -26.81 -7.74 -0.13
CA THR A 189 -27.21 -7.58 -1.53
C THR A 189 -26.02 -7.70 -2.49
N PRO A 190 -26.22 -8.03 -3.77
CA PRO A 190 -25.16 -8.00 -4.79
C PRO A 190 -24.41 -6.66 -4.82
N ARG A 191 -25.13 -5.54 -4.73
CA ARG A 191 -24.52 -4.20 -4.65
C ARG A 191 -23.62 -4.02 -3.42
N ALA A 192 -24.06 -4.51 -2.25
CA ALA A 192 -23.25 -4.46 -1.04
C ALA A 192 -21.98 -5.31 -1.16
N LYS A 193 -22.04 -6.47 -1.85
CA LYS A 193 -20.87 -7.30 -2.14
C LYS A 193 -19.85 -6.56 -3.00
N ASP A 194 -20.28 -5.91 -4.09
CA ASP A 194 -19.38 -5.13 -4.95
C ASP A 194 -18.75 -3.98 -4.18
N SER A 195 -19.55 -3.29 -3.34
CA SER A 195 -19.02 -2.25 -2.47
C SER A 195 -17.98 -2.80 -1.47
N LEU A 196 -18.21 -3.97 -0.88
CA LEU A 196 -17.25 -4.61 0.03
C LEU A 196 -15.93 -4.95 -0.67
N VAL A 197 -15.99 -5.65 -1.81
CA VAL A 197 -14.76 -6.09 -2.47
C VAL A 197 -13.92 -4.92 -2.98
N SER A 198 -14.54 -3.78 -3.33
CA SER A 198 -13.84 -2.59 -3.79
C SER A 198 -12.83 -2.02 -2.78
N PHE A 199 -13.04 -2.25 -1.48
CA PHE A 199 -12.10 -1.80 -0.45
C PHE A 199 -10.72 -2.44 -0.59
N GLY A 200 -10.64 -3.67 -1.11
CA GLY A 200 -9.38 -4.38 -1.26
C GLY A 200 -8.40 -3.66 -2.19
N GLU A 201 -8.87 -3.31 -3.38
CA GLU A 201 -8.07 -2.59 -4.38
C GLU A 201 -7.78 -1.16 -3.96
N ARG A 202 -8.77 -0.49 -3.35
CA ARG A 202 -8.61 0.89 -2.86
C ARG A 202 -7.56 1.00 -1.77
N LEU A 203 -7.46 0.02 -0.88
CA LEU A 203 -6.43 -0.04 0.16
C LEU A 203 -5.05 -0.33 -0.44
N SER A 204 -4.93 -1.34 -1.30
CA SER A 204 -3.64 -1.75 -1.87
C SER A 204 -3.01 -0.67 -2.75
N THR A 205 -3.82 0.02 -3.58
CA THR A 205 -3.32 1.06 -4.48
C THR A 205 -2.80 2.28 -3.73
N ARG A 206 -3.43 2.66 -2.62
CA ARG A 206 -2.98 3.77 -1.76
C ARG A 206 -1.62 3.48 -1.14
N LEU A 207 -1.47 2.30 -0.54
CA LEU A 207 -0.21 1.88 0.07
C LEU A 207 0.92 1.81 -0.94
N PHE A 208 0.66 1.25 -2.12
CA PHE A 208 1.67 1.12 -3.16
C PHE A 208 2.08 2.49 -3.74
N SER A 209 1.12 3.38 -4.01
CA SER A 209 1.41 4.74 -4.48
C SER A 209 2.22 5.55 -3.46
N ALA A 210 1.84 5.46 -2.18
CA ALA A 210 2.58 6.12 -1.11
C ALA A 210 4.03 5.59 -1.00
N TYR A 211 4.22 4.28 -1.10
CA TYR A 211 5.55 3.69 -1.11
C TYR A 211 6.41 4.18 -2.29
N LEU A 212 5.83 4.26 -3.49
CA LEU A 212 6.54 4.82 -4.65
C LEU A 212 6.96 6.27 -4.40
N ARG A 213 6.06 7.12 -3.86
CA ARG A 213 6.38 8.51 -3.51
C ARG A 213 7.49 8.58 -2.45
N ALA A 214 7.40 7.77 -1.40
CA ALA A 214 8.44 7.68 -0.36
C ALA A 214 9.81 7.23 -0.93
N SER A 215 9.79 6.44 -2.01
CA SER A 215 10.98 6.01 -2.75
C SER A 215 11.45 7.04 -3.80
N GLY A 216 10.86 8.24 -3.82
CA GLY A 216 11.22 9.30 -4.76
C GLY A 216 10.65 9.16 -6.17
N VAL A 217 9.70 8.24 -6.39
CA VAL A 217 9.02 8.03 -7.66
C VAL A 217 7.68 8.77 -7.64
N PRO A 218 7.49 9.82 -8.47
CA PRO A 218 6.22 10.51 -8.59
C PRO A 218 5.12 9.52 -9.01
N SER A 219 4.05 9.46 -8.24
CA SER A 219 2.93 8.58 -8.52
C SER A 219 1.61 9.20 -8.06
N SER A 220 0.57 9.04 -8.87
CA SER A 220 -0.80 9.41 -8.56
C SER A 220 -1.66 8.16 -8.47
N GLN A 221 -2.53 8.10 -7.46
CA GLN A 221 -3.46 7.00 -7.26
C GLN A 221 -4.86 7.44 -7.67
N TYR A 222 -5.59 6.56 -8.34
CA TYR A 222 -6.98 6.76 -8.73
C TYR A 222 -7.81 5.53 -8.42
N ASP A 223 -9.02 5.73 -7.93
CA ASP A 223 -10.06 4.69 -7.93
C ASP A 223 -10.71 4.61 -9.32
N ALA A 224 -11.21 3.45 -9.73
CA ALA A 224 -11.74 3.25 -11.08
C ALA A 224 -12.83 4.27 -11.52
N PRO A 225 -13.76 4.68 -10.63
CA PRO A 225 -14.73 5.73 -10.98
C PRO A 225 -14.08 7.09 -11.25
N GLU A 226 -12.97 7.42 -10.60
CA GLU A 226 -12.28 8.72 -10.76
C GLU A 226 -11.65 8.88 -12.14
N ILE A 227 -11.23 7.78 -12.75
CA ILE A 227 -10.74 7.77 -14.13
C ILE A 227 -11.86 7.61 -15.16
N GLY A 228 -13.12 7.56 -14.73
CA GLY A 228 -14.29 7.53 -15.60
C GLY A 228 -14.73 6.14 -16.07
N VAL A 229 -14.32 5.05 -15.40
CA VAL A 229 -14.86 3.71 -15.70
C VAL A 229 -16.35 3.66 -15.36
N ILE A 230 -17.17 3.34 -16.36
CA ILE A 230 -18.62 3.20 -16.27
C ILE A 230 -19.00 1.75 -16.54
N THR A 231 -19.97 1.26 -15.78
CA THR A 231 -20.53 -0.09 -15.95
C THR A 231 -22.06 -0.04 -15.92
N ASN A 232 -22.69 -1.12 -16.39
CA ASN A 232 -24.11 -1.34 -16.11
C ASN A 232 -24.32 -1.69 -14.62
N ASP A 233 -25.58 -1.86 -14.20
CA ASP A 233 -26.01 -2.16 -12.84
C ASP A 233 -26.18 -3.67 -12.55
N ASN A 234 -25.61 -4.53 -13.40
CA ASN A 234 -25.60 -5.97 -13.17
C ASN A 234 -24.56 -6.33 -12.08
N PHE A 235 -24.85 -5.97 -10.83
CA PHE A 235 -23.96 -6.16 -9.69
C PHE A 235 -23.43 -7.58 -9.60
N THR A 236 -22.18 -7.74 -9.22
CA THR A 236 -21.34 -8.95 -9.19
C THR A 236 -20.92 -9.49 -10.56
N ASN A 237 -21.53 -9.04 -11.64
CA ASN A 237 -21.20 -9.41 -13.02
C ASN A 237 -21.46 -8.22 -13.98
N ALA A 238 -21.01 -7.03 -13.59
CA ALA A 238 -21.20 -5.84 -14.38
C ALA A 238 -20.30 -5.80 -15.62
N ASP A 239 -20.85 -5.36 -16.74
CA ASP A 239 -20.13 -5.12 -17.97
C ASP A 239 -19.73 -3.65 -18.08
N VAL A 240 -18.52 -3.39 -18.60
CA VAL A 240 -18.04 -2.03 -18.84
C VAL A 240 -18.73 -1.44 -20.07
N ASP A 241 -19.26 -0.22 -19.92
CA ASP A 241 -19.64 0.61 -21.06
C ASP A 241 -18.36 1.22 -21.66
N TYR A 242 -17.87 0.57 -22.71
CA TYR A 242 -16.61 0.96 -23.34
C TYR A 242 -16.71 2.30 -24.08
N ASP A 243 -17.84 2.61 -24.69
CA ASP A 243 -18.01 3.85 -25.46
C ASP A 243 -17.91 5.07 -24.55
N GLU A 244 -18.65 5.07 -23.44
CA GLU A 244 -18.61 6.15 -22.46
C GLU A 244 -17.31 6.15 -21.65
N THR A 245 -16.79 4.99 -21.26
CA THR A 245 -15.55 4.85 -20.48
C THR A 245 -14.34 5.36 -21.25
N LEU A 246 -14.18 5.02 -22.53
CA LEU A 246 -12.98 5.39 -23.30
C LEU A 246 -12.79 6.90 -23.40
N ASP A 247 -13.87 7.65 -23.63
CA ASP A 247 -13.78 9.11 -23.75
C ASP A 247 -13.41 9.76 -22.40
N ARG A 248 -13.95 9.25 -21.29
CA ARG A 248 -13.63 9.73 -19.94
C ARG A 248 -12.20 9.39 -19.54
N VAL A 249 -11.75 8.16 -19.79
CA VAL A 249 -10.36 7.75 -19.49
C VAL A 249 -9.36 8.57 -20.29
N ARG A 250 -9.62 8.82 -21.58
CA ARG A 250 -8.76 9.70 -22.41
C ARG A 250 -8.70 11.14 -21.92
N ALA A 251 -9.77 11.63 -21.29
CA ALA A 251 -9.80 12.97 -20.73
C ALA A 251 -9.02 13.06 -19.39
N THR A 252 -8.81 11.93 -18.72
CA THR A 252 -8.05 11.87 -17.46
C THR A 252 -6.55 11.75 -17.68
N PHE A 253 -6.12 11.11 -18.77
CA PHE A 253 -4.72 10.85 -19.14
C PHE A 253 -4.33 11.50 -20.45
#